data_fa045bc9e333a85a086a3fcc33268f1c
#
_entry.id   fa045bc9e333a85a086a3fcc33268f1c
#
_cell.length_a   1.000
_cell.length_b   1.000
_cell.length_c   1.000
_cell.angle_alpha   90.00
_cell.angle_beta   90.00
_cell.angle_gamma   90.00
#
_symmetry.space_group_name_H-M   'P 1'
#
loop_
_entity.id
_entity.type
_entity.pdbx_description
1 polymer ?
#
loop_
_entity_poly.entity_id
_entity_poly.type
_entity_poly.pdbx_seq_one_letter_code
_entity_poly.pdbx_strand_id
1 'polypeptide(L)'
;QVIYAIKARDVIICSPHPRAKKTTNKCINIIRETLVREGAPADIIQGIEEPSITLTQELMKRCDLVIATGGRPMVKSAYSSGVPAYGSGAGNATVIIDNTCNTPERQAEAAMNTRISKCSDFGSGCSCDGNLIIHEDVYDGFVAALVKEGAYLANEEEAEKLKAVMWDEAGHRLPNTVAISPQKLAEAAGFEIPADRKFIAVTGGGIENVGKEHFFSSEKLTTLLTLFKYYGEFENALTMMQAMFNVGGKGHSCGIYSFDDDHIHRLGMCAPVSRIMVRQPNNRGNSGSSTNGMPPTSSMGCGTWGGNIVSENICLKHYMNTTWVARPLPEDMPSNEELF
;
A
#
# COMPACT_ATOMS: atom_id res chain seq x y z
N GLN A 1 -8.34 10.55 -7.75
CA GLN A 1 -8.05 11.96 -7.49
C GLN A 1 -8.94 12.88 -8.35
N VAL A 2 -9.08 12.64 -9.65
CA VAL A 2 -9.87 13.49 -10.58
C VAL A 2 -11.30 13.76 -10.07
N ILE A 3 -12.01 12.72 -9.58
CA ILE A 3 -13.36 12.87 -9.03
C ILE A 3 -13.39 13.87 -7.87
N TYR A 4 -12.39 13.83 -6.99
CA TYR A 4 -12.31 14.73 -5.84
C TYR A 4 -12.01 16.17 -6.26
N ALA A 5 -11.07 16.37 -7.19
CA ALA A 5 -10.77 17.69 -7.74
C ALA A 5 -12.01 18.33 -8.36
N ILE A 6 -12.71 17.61 -9.23
CA ILE A 6 -13.93 18.12 -9.90
C ILE A 6 -15.05 18.40 -8.87
N LYS A 7 -15.23 17.54 -7.85
CA LYS A 7 -16.21 17.80 -6.78
C LYS A 7 -15.84 19.03 -5.93
N ALA A 8 -14.55 19.32 -5.77
CA ALA A 8 -14.05 20.53 -5.11
C ALA A 8 -14.11 21.78 -6.01
N ARG A 9 -14.39 21.61 -7.31
CA ARG A 9 -14.33 22.64 -8.37
C ARG A 9 -12.91 23.09 -8.71
N ASP A 10 -11.94 22.19 -8.51
CA ASP A 10 -10.56 22.44 -8.86
C ASP A 10 -10.25 21.98 -10.28
N VAL A 11 -9.34 22.69 -10.95
CA VAL A 11 -8.66 22.20 -12.14
C VAL A 11 -7.56 21.23 -11.72
N ILE A 12 -7.41 20.13 -12.45
CA ILE A 12 -6.38 19.14 -12.15
C ILE A 12 -5.45 18.91 -13.33
N ILE A 13 -4.14 18.96 -13.07
CA ILE A 13 -3.08 18.62 -14.03
C ILE A 13 -2.38 17.36 -13.55
N CYS A 14 -2.43 16.30 -14.35
CA CYS A 14 -1.83 15.01 -14.03
C CYS A 14 -0.45 14.87 -14.67
N SER A 15 0.58 14.59 -13.86
CA SER A 15 1.90 14.17 -14.32
C SER A 15 2.04 12.65 -14.12
N PRO A 16 1.83 11.82 -15.16
CA PRO A 16 1.85 10.39 -15.03
C PRO A 16 3.27 9.82 -14.90
N HIS A 17 3.37 8.61 -14.34
CA HIS A 17 4.61 7.86 -14.44
C HIS A 17 4.95 7.57 -15.92
N PRO A 18 6.23 7.67 -16.37
CA PRO A 18 6.60 7.51 -17.78
C PRO A 18 6.11 6.20 -18.44
N ARG A 19 6.12 5.08 -17.70
CA ARG A 19 5.61 3.78 -18.19
C ARG A 19 4.09 3.74 -18.36
N ALA A 20 3.34 4.60 -17.65
CA ALA A 20 1.88 4.64 -17.67
C ALA A 20 1.32 5.83 -18.48
N LYS A 21 2.18 6.70 -19.04
CA LYS A 21 1.79 7.97 -19.67
C LYS A 21 0.70 7.83 -20.74
N LYS A 22 0.81 6.83 -21.63
CA LYS A 22 -0.17 6.60 -22.70
C LYS A 22 -1.55 6.21 -22.14
N THR A 23 -1.61 5.28 -21.20
CA THR A 23 -2.86 4.85 -20.58
C THR A 23 -3.49 5.98 -19.78
N THR A 24 -2.69 6.68 -18.97
CA THR A 24 -3.17 7.80 -18.14
C THR A 24 -3.74 8.91 -19.03
N ASN A 25 -3.03 9.33 -20.07
CA ASN A 25 -3.51 10.39 -20.97
C ASN A 25 -4.76 9.94 -21.76
N LYS A 26 -4.86 8.66 -22.14
CA LYS A 26 -6.10 8.12 -22.74
C LYS A 26 -7.28 8.23 -21.78
N CYS A 27 -7.11 7.87 -20.51
CA CYS A 27 -8.16 8.03 -19.49
C CYS A 27 -8.53 9.49 -19.26
N ILE A 28 -7.54 10.39 -19.20
CA ILE A 28 -7.75 11.83 -19.05
C ILE A 28 -8.61 12.37 -20.22
N ASN A 29 -8.30 11.98 -21.45
CA ASN A 29 -9.05 12.43 -22.63
C ASN A 29 -10.51 11.94 -22.60
N ILE A 30 -10.75 10.66 -22.24
CA ILE A 30 -12.11 10.12 -22.10
C ILE A 30 -12.91 10.90 -21.03
N ILE A 31 -12.28 11.19 -19.89
CA ILE A 31 -12.93 11.96 -18.82
C ILE A 31 -13.19 13.40 -19.27
N ARG A 32 -12.21 14.05 -19.92
CA ARG A 32 -12.33 15.41 -20.45
C ARG A 32 -13.49 15.53 -21.45
N GLU A 33 -13.53 14.64 -22.44
CA GLU A 33 -14.59 14.59 -23.43
C GLU A 33 -15.99 14.43 -22.80
N THR A 34 -16.07 13.60 -21.77
CA THR A 34 -17.31 13.40 -21.02
C THR A 34 -17.71 14.66 -20.27
N LEU A 35 -16.79 15.29 -19.55
CA LEU A 35 -17.04 16.52 -18.80
C LEU A 35 -17.42 17.68 -19.70
N VAL A 36 -16.78 17.86 -20.85
CA VAL A 36 -17.11 18.89 -21.85
C VAL A 36 -18.52 18.69 -22.40
N ARG A 37 -18.91 17.46 -22.70
CA ARG A 37 -20.28 17.13 -23.14
C ARG A 37 -21.32 17.49 -22.08
N GLU A 38 -20.96 17.42 -20.78
CA GLU A 38 -21.83 17.85 -19.68
C GLU A 38 -21.69 19.35 -19.33
N GLY A 39 -21.00 20.14 -20.17
CA GLY A 39 -20.88 21.60 -20.04
C GLY A 39 -19.69 22.10 -19.20
N ALA A 40 -18.76 21.25 -18.85
CA ALA A 40 -17.54 21.69 -18.13
C ALA A 40 -16.53 22.34 -19.10
N PRO A 41 -15.67 23.25 -18.61
CA PRO A 41 -14.55 23.79 -19.39
C PRO A 41 -13.62 22.68 -19.91
N ALA A 42 -13.05 22.86 -21.11
CA ALA A 42 -12.21 21.87 -21.77
C ALA A 42 -10.86 21.66 -21.05
N ASP A 43 -10.42 22.61 -20.26
CA ASP A 43 -9.15 22.61 -19.54
C ASP A 43 -9.26 22.21 -18.05
N ILE A 44 -10.45 21.77 -17.61
CA ILE A 44 -10.69 21.35 -16.22
C ILE A 44 -9.85 20.14 -15.81
N ILE A 45 -9.48 19.28 -16.76
CA ILE A 45 -8.56 18.16 -16.56
C ILE A 45 -7.52 18.14 -17.67
N GLN A 46 -6.25 18.10 -17.27
CA GLN A 46 -5.11 18.11 -18.17
C GLN A 46 -4.12 17.00 -17.82
N GLY A 47 -3.32 16.57 -18.80
CA GLY A 47 -2.28 15.56 -18.60
C GLY A 47 -1.00 15.92 -19.33
N ILE A 48 0.14 15.68 -18.70
CA ILE A 48 1.44 15.82 -19.36
C ILE A 48 1.65 14.60 -20.24
N GLU A 49 1.77 14.81 -21.55
CA GLU A 49 1.95 13.70 -22.51
C GLU A 49 3.35 13.08 -22.40
N GLU A 50 4.37 13.92 -22.28
CA GLU A 50 5.77 13.51 -22.12
C GLU A 50 6.33 13.96 -20.76
N PRO A 51 6.02 13.21 -19.67
CA PRO A 51 6.45 13.57 -18.32
C PRO A 51 7.97 13.38 -18.15
N SER A 52 8.60 14.33 -17.47
CA SER A 52 9.98 14.25 -17.00
C SER A 52 10.07 14.71 -15.55
N ILE A 53 11.16 14.38 -14.86
CA ILE A 53 11.38 14.82 -13.48
C ILE A 53 11.40 16.36 -13.42
N THR A 54 12.14 17.00 -14.31
CA THR A 54 12.24 18.47 -14.38
C THR A 54 10.88 19.13 -14.62
N LEU A 55 10.11 18.63 -15.59
CA LEU A 55 8.78 19.18 -15.91
C LEU A 55 7.81 18.99 -14.75
N THR A 56 7.85 17.82 -14.10
CA THR A 56 7.01 17.56 -12.93
C THR A 56 7.35 18.49 -11.77
N GLN A 57 8.64 18.74 -11.52
CA GLN A 57 9.09 19.67 -10.48
C GLN A 57 8.69 21.12 -10.78
N GLU A 58 8.77 21.54 -12.05
CA GLU A 58 8.30 22.88 -12.46
C GLU A 58 6.78 23.02 -12.33
N LEU A 59 6.01 21.98 -12.66
CA LEU A 59 4.57 21.95 -12.42
C LEU A 59 4.24 22.08 -10.92
N MET A 60 4.90 21.32 -10.06
CA MET A 60 4.70 21.38 -8.61
C MET A 60 4.87 22.81 -8.05
N LYS A 61 5.81 23.59 -8.56
CA LYS A 61 6.05 24.97 -8.09
C LYS A 61 4.99 25.98 -8.55
N ARG A 62 4.12 25.61 -9.50
CA ARG A 62 3.15 26.51 -10.15
C ARG A 62 1.71 26.16 -9.83
N CYS A 63 1.46 25.13 -9.05
CA CYS A 63 0.15 24.73 -8.58
C CYS A 63 -0.16 25.32 -7.21
N ASP A 64 -1.43 25.45 -6.87
CA ASP A 64 -1.87 25.86 -5.52
C ASP A 64 -1.78 24.71 -4.51
N LEU A 65 -1.93 23.48 -5.01
CA LEU A 65 -1.87 22.26 -4.22
C LEU A 65 -1.22 21.13 -5.02
N VAL A 66 -0.32 20.39 -4.37
CA VAL A 66 0.32 19.19 -4.95
C VAL A 66 -0.16 17.95 -4.22
N ILE A 67 -0.59 16.92 -4.97
CA ILE A 67 -0.85 15.59 -4.45
C ILE A 67 0.10 14.61 -5.14
N ALA A 68 1.05 14.08 -4.38
CA ALA A 68 2.11 13.22 -4.89
C ALA A 68 2.02 11.82 -4.27
N THR A 69 1.87 10.81 -5.13
CA THR A 69 1.91 9.39 -4.74
C THR A 69 3.11 8.73 -5.39
N GLY A 70 4.00 8.14 -4.59
CA GLY A 70 5.19 7.47 -5.12
C GLY A 70 6.27 7.24 -4.07
N GLY A 71 7.47 6.85 -4.54
CA GLY A 71 8.60 6.61 -3.66
C GLY A 71 9.12 7.88 -2.97
N ARG A 72 10.01 7.69 -1.99
CA ARG A 72 10.63 8.79 -1.20
C ARG A 72 11.11 9.99 -2.01
N PRO A 73 11.80 9.83 -3.17
CA PRO A 73 12.27 10.98 -3.94
C PRO A 73 11.13 11.86 -4.46
N MET A 74 10.01 11.25 -4.91
CA MET A 74 8.85 11.98 -5.41
C MET A 74 8.16 12.76 -4.29
N VAL A 75 7.92 12.12 -3.15
CA VAL A 75 7.31 12.75 -1.97
C VAL A 75 8.19 13.90 -1.45
N LYS A 76 9.52 13.69 -1.37
CA LYS A 76 10.46 14.74 -0.99
C LYS A 76 10.42 15.91 -1.97
N SER A 77 10.33 15.66 -3.27
CA SER A 77 10.21 16.70 -4.30
C SER A 77 8.95 17.54 -4.12
N ALA A 78 7.81 16.90 -3.83
CA ALA A 78 6.55 17.58 -3.54
C ALA A 78 6.67 18.51 -2.32
N TYR A 79 7.14 18.02 -1.19
CA TYR A 79 7.33 18.83 0.01
C TYR A 79 8.39 19.94 -0.14
N SER A 80 9.33 19.79 -1.07
CA SER A 80 10.37 20.78 -1.35
C SER A 80 9.97 21.76 -2.46
N SER A 81 8.76 21.68 -2.99
CA SER A 81 8.28 22.56 -4.07
C SER A 81 8.03 24.00 -3.62
N GLY A 82 7.85 24.23 -2.33
CA GLY A 82 7.44 25.52 -1.77
C GLY A 82 5.93 25.77 -1.83
N VAL A 83 5.14 24.76 -2.22
CA VAL A 83 3.68 24.79 -2.36
C VAL A 83 3.08 23.78 -1.38
N PRO A 84 1.86 24.02 -0.82
CA PRO A 84 1.16 23.04 -0.03
C PRO A 84 1.09 21.68 -0.74
N ALA A 85 1.47 20.60 -0.04
CA ALA A 85 1.57 19.28 -0.65
C ALA A 85 1.09 18.16 0.27
N TYR A 86 0.37 17.19 -0.29
CA TYR A 86 0.06 15.91 0.32
C TYR A 86 0.89 14.81 -0.36
N GLY A 87 1.77 14.19 0.40
CA GLY A 87 2.59 13.05 -0.05
C GLY A 87 2.01 11.73 0.43
N SER A 88 2.10 10.72 -0.42
CA SER A 88 1.79 9.32 -0.09
C SER A 88 3.01 8.47 -0.40
N GLY A 89 3.59 7.86 0.65
CA GLY A 89 4.88 7.17 0.58
C GLY A 89 4.79 5.69 0.16
N ALA A 90 5.95 5.04 0.18
CA ALA A 90 6.08 3.61 -0.11
C ALA A 90 5.49 2.75 1.01
N GLY A 91 5.00 1.56 0.63
CA GLY A 91 4.55 0.53 1.55
C GLY A 91 5.62 -0.53 1.82
N ASN A 92 5.26 -1.53 2.54
CA ASN A 92 5.83 -2.86 2.68
C ASN A 92 4.79 -3.70 3.45
N ALA A 93 3.62 -3.87 2.83
CA ALA A 93 2.46 -4.41 3.50
C ALA A 93 2.73 -5.83 4.02
N THR A 94 2.66 -5.95 5.34
CA THR A 94 2.86 -7.20 6.08
C THR A 94 1.58 -7.56 6.82
N VAL A 95 1.22 -8.84 6.81
CA VAL A 95 -0.03 -9.35 7.41
C VAL A 95 0.28 -10.46 8.38
N ILE A 96 -0.28 -10.39 9.59
CA ILE A 96 -0.21 -11.46 10.58
C ILE A 96 -1.36 -12.45 10.36
N ILE A 97 -1.04 -13.73 10.36
CA ILE A 97 -1.99 -14.85 10.42
C ILE A 97 -1.73 -15.56 11.75
N ASP A 98 -2.57 -15.30 12.74
CA ASP A 98 -2.34 -15.84 14.07
C ASP A 98 -2.93 -17.24 14.30
N ASN A 99 -2.69 -17.80 15.47
CA ASN A 99 -3.16 -19.14 15.84
C ASN A 99 -4.69 -19.27 15.91
N THR A 100 -5.44 -18.17 15.91
CA THR A 100 -6.92 -18.21 15.89
C THR A 100 -7.46 -18.50 14.49
N CYS A 101 -6.62 -18.46 13.43
CA CYS A 101 -6.95 -18.95 12.10
C CYS A 101 -6.86 -20.47 11.99
N ASN A 102 -7.34 -21.19 13.00
CA ASN A 102 -7.14 -22.63 13.23
C ASN A 102 -8.20 -23.54 12.59
N THR A 103 -9.12 -23.02 11.80
CA THR A 103 -10.08 -23.84 11.05
C THR A 103 -9.85 -23.75 9.54
N PRO A 104 -10.19 -24.80 8.77
CA PRO A 104 -10.06 -24.78 7.31
C PRO A 104 -10.79 -23.62 6.65
N GLU A 105 -11.94 -23.22 7.18
CA GLU A 105 -12.76 -22.12 6.64
C GLU A 105 -12.03 -20.76 6.83
N ARG A 106 -11.50 -20.51 8.03
CA ARG A 106 -10.73 -19.29 8.33
C ARG A 106 -9.46 -19.20 7.50
N GLN A 107 -8.76 -20.32 7.32
CA GLN A 107 -7.57 -20.39 6.47
C GLN A 107 -7.91 -20.17 4.99
N ALA A 108 -9.01 -20.76 4.51
CA ALA A 108 -9.47 -20.56 3.13
C ALA A 108 -9.87 -19.10 2.86
N GLU A 109 -10.58 -18.47 3.80
CA GLU A 109 -10.93 -17.03 3.71
C GLU A 109 -9.69 -16.14 3.68
N ALA A 110 -8.75 -16.36 4.60
CA ALA A 110 -7.51 -15.61 4.66
C ALA A 110 -6.67 -15.79 3.39
N ALA A 111 -6.57 -17.02 2.86
CA ALA A 111 -5.84 -17.31 1.63
C ALA A 111 -6.50 -16.66 0.40
N MET A 112 -7.83 -16.73 0.30
CA MET A 112 -8.59 -16.04 -0.76
C MET A 112 -8.35 -14.53 -0.73
N ASN A 113 -8.43 -13.91 0.44
CA ASN A 113 -8.22 -12.49 0.62
C ASN A 113 -6.76 -12.08 0.31
N THR A 114 -5.78 -12.91 0.69
CA THR A 114 -4.37 -12.73 0.32
C THR A 114 -4.19 -12.77 -1.20
N ARG A 115 -4.80 -13.75 -1.89
CA ARG A 115 -4.79 -13.79 -3.35
C ARG A 115 -5.40 -12.54 -3.98
N ILE A 116 -6.57 -12.10 -3.50
CA ILE A 116 -7.24 -10.89 -3.99
C ILE A 116 -6.32 -9.67 -3.83
N SER A 117 -5.67 -9.54 -2.67
CA SER A 117 -4.73 -8.45 -2.40
C SER A 117 -3.47 -8.56 -3.29
N LYS A 118 -2.82 -9.73 -3.30
CA LYS A 118 -1.55 -9.95 -4.00
C LYS A 118 -1.66 -9.88 -5.52
N CYS A 119 -2.76 -10.36 -6.09
CA CYS A 119 -2.94 -10.40 -7.55
C CYS A 119 -3.52 -9.10 -8.12
N SER A 120 -3.95 -8.17 -7.29
CA SER A 120 -4.46 -6.88 -7.75
C SER A 120 -3.36 -6.09 -8.45
N ASP A 121 -3.59 -5.72 -9.70
CA ASP A 121 -2.64 -4.98 -10.54
C ASP A 121 -1.22 -5.59 -10.51
N PHE A 122 -1.15 -6.90 -10.65
CA PHE A 122 0.10 -7.67 -10.54
C PHE A 122 0.92 -7.39 -9.26
N GLY A 123 0.26 -7.09 -8.16
CA GLY A 123 0.92 -6.84 -6.87
C GLY A 123 1.71 -5.54 -6.79
N SER A 124 1.47 -4.59 -7.70
CA SER A 124 2.22 -3.33 -7.77
C SER A 124 1.76 -2.27 -6.77
N GLY A 125 0.60 -2.44 -6.16
CA GLY A 125 0.11 -1.51 -5.15
C GLY A 125 0.94 -1.55 -3.86
N CYS A 126 1.22 -0.39 -3.27
CA CYS A 126 1.97 -0.26 -2.02
C CYS A 126 1.31 -0.93 -0.81
N SER A 127 0.01 -1.22 -0.88
CA SER A 127 -0.76 -1.98 0.11
C SER A 127 -1.03 -3.43 -0.27
N CYS A 128 -0.48 -3.93 -1.40
CA CYS A 128 -0.55 -5.35 -1.74
C CYS A 128 0.30 -6.17 -0.77
N ASP A 129 -0.23 -7.30 -0.30
CA ASP A 129 0.48 -8.18 0.62
C ASP A 129 1.88 -8.53 0.08
N GLY A 130 2.90 -8.18 0.84
CA GLY A 130 4.30 -8.46 0.50
C GLY A 130 4.88 -9.56 1.36
N ASN A 131 4.50 -9.58 2.64
CA ASN A 131 4.99 -10.50 3.65
C ASN A 131 3.81 -11.03 4.48
N LEU A 132 3.84 -12.30 4.83
CA LEU A 132 2.94 -12.90 5.81
C LEU A 132 3.76 -13.41 6.99
N ILE A 133 3.31 -13.08 8.20
CA ILE A 133 3.86 -13.59 9.47
C ILE A 133 2.84 -14.57 10.01
N ILE A 134 3.14 -15.87 9.93
CA ILE A 134 2.18 -16.96 10.13
C ILE A 134 2.57 -17.73 11.36
N HIS A 135 1.60 -17.95 12.29
CA HIS A 135 1.82 -18.79 13.47
C HIS A 135 2.15 -20.23 13.09
N GLU A 136 3.06 -20.87 13.81
CA GLU A 136 3.52 -22.25 13.55
C GLU A 136 2.39 -23.27 13.47
N ASP A 137 1.39 -23.20 14.35
CA ASP A 137 0.28 -24.15 14.43
C ASP A 137 -0.65 -24.12 13.20
N VAL A 138 -0.72 -22.98 12.51
CA VAL A 138 -1.60 -22.80 11.34
C VAL A 138 -0.83 -22.75 10.04
N TYR A 139 0.50 -22.74 10.08
CA TYR A 139 1.36 -22.52 8.93
C TYR A 139 1.08 -23.49 7.78
N ASP A 140 1.15 -24.78 8.04
CA ASP A 140 1.05 -25.79 6.97
C ASP A 140 -0.35 -25.81 6.35
N GLY A 141 -1.39 -25.70 7.19
CA GLY A 141 -2.78 -25.63 6.72
C GLY A 141 -3.05 -24.38 5.88
N PHE A 142 -2.53 -23.24 6.32
CA PHE A 142 -2.69 -21.99 5.59
C PHE A 142 -1.89 -21.96 4.28
N VAL A 143 -0.66 -22.50 4.27
CA VAL A 143 0.14 -22.65 3.03
C VAL A 143 -0.59 -23.56 2.03
N ALA A 144 -1.18 -24.68 2.50
CA ALA A 144 -2.00 -25.52 1.63
C ALA A 144 -3.22 -24.77 1.07
N ALA A 145 -3.84 -23.89 1.85
CA ALA A 145 -4.93 -23.03 1.37
C ALA A 145 -4.44 -22.02 0.33
N LEU A 146 -3.26 -21.40 0.51
CA LEU A 146 -2.66 -20.53 -0.51
C LEU A 146 -2.38 -21.24 -1.84
N VAL A 147 -1.93 -22.50 -1.79
CA VAL A 147 -1.70 -23.31 -3.02
C VAL A 147 -3.02 -23.56 -3.75
N LYS A 148 -4.12 -23.83 -3.03
CA LYS A 148 -5.47 -23.96 -3.62
C LYS A 148 -5.93 -22.64 -4.25
N GLU A 149 -5.55 -21.51 -3.70
CA GLU A 149 -5.83 -20.17 -4.25
C GLU A 149 -4.88 -19.77 -5.39
N GLY A 150 -3.97 -20.64 -5.80
CA GLY A 150 -3.11 -20.46 -6.96
C GLY A 150 -1.68 -20.00 -6.65
N ALA A 151 -1.21 -20.15 -5.42
CA ALA A 151 0.20 -19.95 -5.13
C ALA A 151 1.08 -21.02 -5.81
N TYR A 152 2.23 -20.62 -6.33
CA TYR A 152 3.35 -21.48 -6.65
C TYR A 152 4.38 -21.35 -5.53
N LEU A 153 4.72 -22.46 -4.89
CA LEU A 153 5.75 -22.46 -3.85
C LEU A 153 7.11 -22.68 -4.52
N ALA A 154 7.92 -21.64 -4.57
CA ALA A 154 9.26 -21.72 -5.09
C ALA A 154 10.18 -22.48 -4.13
N ASN A 155 11.03 -23.34 -4.66
CA ASN A 155 12.09 -23.99 -3.89
C ASN A 155 13.26 -23.01 -3.62
N GLU A 156 14.27 -23.44 -2.87
CA GLU A 156 15.42 -22.59 -2.46
C GLU A 156 16.21 -22.09 -3.69
N GLU A 157 16.44 -22.94 -4.69
CA GLU A 157 17.17 -22.57 -5.91
C GLU A 157 16.38 -21.52 -6.70
N GLU A 158 15.08 -21.71 -6.86
CA GLU A 158 14.19 -20.76 -7.52
C GLU A 158 14.08 -19.44 -6.77
N ALA A 159 14.07 -19.49 -5.43
CA ALA A 159 14.08 -18.30 -4.58
C ALA A 159 15.36 -17.46 -4.80
N GLU A 160 16.54 -18.07 -4.84
CA GLU A 160 17.79 -17.34 -5.12
C GLU A 160 17.80 -16.75 -6.55
N LYS A 161 17.26 -17.46 -7.55
CA LYS A 161 17.08 -16.91 -8.90
C LYS A 161 16.12 -15.71 -8.93
N LEU A 162 15.01 -15.77 -8.19
CA LEU A 162 14.07 -14.67 -8.05
C LEU A 162 14.74 -13.46 -7.39
N LYS A 163 15.50 -13.68 -6.34
CA LYS A 163 16.25 -12.64 -5.63
C LYS A 163 17.22 -11.90 -6.57
N ALA A 164 17.97 -12.64 -7.38
CA ALA A 164 18.96 -12.09 -8.32
C ALA A 164 18.36 -11.20 -9.42
N VAL A 165 17.11 -11.47 -9.85
CA VAL A 165 16.45 -10.65 -10.91
C VAL A 165 15.58 -9.53 -10.35
N MET A 166 15.28 -9.56 -9.05
CA MET A 166 14.40 -8.58 -8.40
C MET A 166 15.15 -7.45 -7.71
N TRP A 167 16.34 -7.68 -7.23
CA TRP A 167 17.14 -6.68 -6.51
C TRP A 167 18.57 -6.64 -7.06
N ASP A 168 19.19 -5.47 -6.97
CA ASP A 168 20.64 -5.32 -7.18
C ASP A 168 21.41 -5.72 -5.91
N GLU A 169 22.73 -5.71 -5.99
CA GLU A 169 23.63 -6.05 -4.87
C GLU A 169 23.44 -5.14 -3.64
N ALA A 170 22.97 -3.92 -3.84
CA ALA A 170 22.68 -2.94 -2.78
C ALA A 170 21.24 -3.09 -2.20
N GLY A 171 20.47 -4.03 -2.71
CA GLY A 171 19.09 -4.28 -2.30
C GLY A 171 18.07 -3.31 -2.90
N HIS A 172 18.42 -2.56 -3.95
CA HIS A 172 17.44 -1.72 -4.64
C HIS A 172 16.58 -2.57 -5.57
N ARG A 173 15.29 -2.31 -5.53
CA ARG A 173 14.30 -3.01 -6.34
C ARG A 173 14.49 -2.69 -7.83
N LEU A 174 14.74 -3.71 -8.65
CA LEU A 174 14.93 -3.57 -10.10
C LEU A 174 13.57 -3.35 -10.81
N PRO A 175 13.45 -2.34 -11.69
CA PRO A 175 12.16 -1.94 -12.26
C PRO A 175 11.57 -2.91 -13.29
N ASN A 176 12.41 -3.76 -13.92
CA ASN A 176 12.00 -4.70 -14.97
C ASN A 176 11.06 -5.82 -14.47
N THR A 177 11.09 -6.11 -13.16
CA THR A 177 10.23 -7.13 -12.53
C THR A 177 9.10 -6.53 -11.69
N VAL A 178 8.83 -5.22 -11.82
CA VAL A 178 7.71 -4.55 -11.18
C VAL A 178 6.44 -4.70 -12.03
N ALA A 179 5.30 -5.01 -11.39
CA ALA A 179 3.98 -5.13 -12.01
C ALA A 179 3.92 -6.13 -13.17
N ILE A 180 4.49 -7.33 -12.98
CA ILE A 180 4.47 -8.41 -13.96
C ILE A 180 3.77 -9.66 -13.43
N SER A 181 3.28 -10.49 -14.35
CA SER A 181 2.64 -11.76 -13.99
C SER A 181 3.64 -12.74 -13.36
N PRO A 182 3.19 -13.72 -12.58
CA PRO A 182 4.09 -14.69 -11.97
C PRO A 182 4.84 -15.53 -13.00
N GLN A 183 4.23 -15.82 -14.18
CA GLN A 183 4.89 -16.52 -15.27
C GLN A 183 6.06 -15.69 -15.85
N LYS A 184 5.85 -14.40 -16.09
CA LYS A 184 6.92 -13.51 -16.56
C LYS A 184 8.00 -13.30 -15.51
N LEU A 185 7.65 -13.33 -14.22
CA LEU A 185 8.63 -13.22 -13.14
C LEU A 185 9.49 -14.49 -13.07
N ALA A 186 8.88 -15.68 -13.19
CA ALA A 186 9.59 -16.96 -13.25
C ALA A 186 10.49 -17.05 -14.49
N GLU A 187 9.98 -16.67 -15.67
CA GLU A 187 10.75 -16.61 -16.93
C GLU A 187 11.97 -15.70 -16.79
N ALA A 188 11.81 -14.51 -16.21
CA ALA A 188 12.92 -13.59 -15.95
C ALA A 188 13.98 -14.20 -15.00
N ALA A 189 13.56 -15.05 -14.07
CA ALA A 189 14.43 -15.78 -13.15
C ALA A 189 14.98 -17.11 -13.73
N GLY A 190 14.62 -17.46 -14.96
CA GLY A 190 15.15 -18.63 -15.66
C GLY A 190 14.51 -19.97 -15.26
N PHE A 191 13.23 -19.95 -14.86
CA PHE A 191 12.43 -21.16 -14.64
C PHE A 191 10.98 -20.96 -15.09
N GLU A 192 10.21 -22.06 -15.15
CA GLU A 192 8.83 -22.05 -15.61
C GLU A 192 7.88 -22.48 -14.47
N ILE A 193 6.68 -21.91 -14.47
CA ILE A 193 5.61 -22.29 -13.55
C ILE A 193 4.31 -22.58 -14.33
N PRO A 194 3.39 -23.39 -13.79
CA PRO A 194 2.11 -23.65 -14.47
C PRO A 194 1.33 -22.37 -14.75
N ALA A 195 0.64 -22.32 -15.89
CA ALA A 195 -0.08 -21.14 -16.37
C ALA A 195 -1.26 -20.74 -15.46
N ASP A 196 -1.79 -21.67 -14.66
CA ASP A 196 -2.89 -21.43 -13.71
C ASP A 196 -2.43 -20.75 -12.42
N ARG A 197 -1.13 -20.69 -12.14
CA ARG A 197 -0.60 -20.03 -10.93
C ARG A 197 -0.80 -18.52 -11.00
N LYS A 198 -1.23 -17.96 -9.87
CA LYS A 198 -1.63 -16.55 -9.73
C LYS A 198 -0.55 -15.67 -9.10
N PHE A 199 0.28 -16.25 -8.25
CA PHE A 199 1.43 -15.59 -7.61
C PHE A 199 2.45 -16.63 -7.17
N ILE A 200 3.69 -16.17 -6.94
CA ILE A 200 4.78 -17.00 -6.41
C ILE A 200 4.89 -16.73 -4.91
N ALA A 201 5.10 -17.75 -4.11
CA ALA A 201 5.41 -17.66 -2.70
C ALA A 201 6.78 -18.26 -2.40
N VAL A 202 7.57 -17.58 -1.59
CA VAL A 202 8.87 -18.05 -1.09
C VAL A 202 8.83 -18.18 0.42
N THR A 203 9.52 -19.16 0.96
CA THR A 203 9.69 -19.33 2.41
C THR A 203 10.71 -18.31 2.93
N GLY A 204 10.30 -17.49 3.92
CA GLY A 204 11.14 -16.49 4.55
C GLY A 204 11.87 -16.97 5.81
N GLY A 205 11.48 -18.14 6.36
CA GLY A 205 12.00 -18.60 7.65
C GLY A 205 11.41 -17.85 8.84
N GLY A 206 12.19 -17.62 9.88
CA GLY A 206 11.79 -16.88 11.08
C GLY A 206 12.30 -15.44 11.10
N ILE A 207 12.29 -14.85 12.30
CA ILE A 207 12.70 -13.46 12.52
C ILE A 207 14.18 -13.20 12.15
N GLU A 208 15.01 -14.20 12.19
CA GLU A 208 16.44 -14.14 11.83
C GLU A 208 16.66 -13.73 10.36
N ASN A 209 15.64 -13.93 9.52
CA ASN A 209 15.65 -13.58 8.10
C ASN A 209 14.88 -12.26 7.80
N VAL A 210 14.62 -11.44 8.82
CA VAL A 210 14.00 -10.14 8.68
C VAL A 210 15.03 -9.04 8.88
N GLY A 211 15.35 -8.32 7.83
CA GLY A 211 16.37 -7.26 7.86
C GLY A 211 16.57 -6.64 6.48
N LYS A 212 17.32 -5.56 6.42
CA LYS A 212 17.63 -4.90 5.14
C LYS A 212 18.54 -5.75 4.25
N GLU A 213 19.33 -6.61 4.85
CA GLU A 213 20.20 -7.61 4.21
C GLU A 213 19.39 -8.81 3.66
N HIS A 214 18.18 -9.03 4.16
CA HIS A 214 17.26 -10.09 3.75
C HIS A 214 16.19 -9.52 2.80
N PHE A 215 16.51 -9.44 1.51
CA PHE A 215 15.72 -8.71 0.51
C PHE A 215 14.26 -9.20 0.41
N PHE A 216 13.99 -10.47 0.71
CA PHE A 216 12.63 -10.98 0.78
C PHE A 216 11.77 -10.39 1.91
N SER A 217 12.33 -9.67 2.85
CA SER A 217 11.57 -8.88 3.85
C SER A 217 11.16 -7.48 3.37
N SER A 218 11.67 -7.01 2.21
CA SER A 218 11.36 -5.70 1.66
C SER A 218 10.14 -5.69 0.72
N GLU A 219 9.73 -4.51 0.26
CA GLU A 219 8.61 -4.32 -0.65
C GLU A 219 8.88 -4.97 -2.01
N LYS A 220 7.91 -5.75 -2.54
CA LYS A 220 8.08 -6.53 -3.78
C LYS A 220 7.57 -5.82 -5.03
N LEU A 221 6.45 -5.13 -4.95
CA LEU A 221 5.77 -4.47 -6.09
C LEU A 221 5.51 -5.41 -7.29
N THR A 222 5.32 -6.69 -7.03
CA THR A 222 5.06 -7.72 -8.04
C THR A 222 4.33 -8.92 -7.43
N THR A 223 4.06 -9.94 -8.22
CA THR A 223 3.32 -11.16 -7.83
C THR A 223 4.17 -12.15 -7.00
N LEU A 224 5.05 -11.64 -6.15
CA LEU A 224 5.83 -12.42 -5.19
C LEU A 224 5.37 -12.13 -3.75
N LEU A 225 5.24 -13.19 -2.94
CA LEU A 225 4.86 -13.16 -1.53
C LEU A 225 5.91 -13.90 -0.70
N THR A 226 6.28 -13.38 0.46
CA THR A 226 7.17 -14.08 1.40
C THR A 226 6.39 -14.59 2.61
N LEU A 227 6.60 -15.85 2.97
CA LEU A 227 5.96 -16.55 4.07
C LEU A 227 6.96 -16.70 5.22
N PHE A 228 6.79 -15.93 6.28
CA PHE A 228 7.56 -16.02 7.51
C PHE A 228 6.79 -16.82 8.54
N LYS A 229 7.48 -17.55 9.39
CA LYS A 229 6.92 -18.32 10.49
C LYS A 229 7.30 -17.69 11.83
N TYR A 230 6.34 -17.51 12.72
CA TYR A 230 6.63 -17.18 14.11
C TYR A 230 6.16 -18.29 15.05
N TYR A 231 6.76 -18.35 16.22
CA TYR A 231 6.60 -19.42 17.20
C TYR A 231 6.10 -18.87 18.53
N GLY A 232 5.28 -19.65 19.23
CA GLY A 232 4.84 -19.34 20.58
C GLY A 232 3.88 -18.16 20.65
N GLU A 233 4.10 -17.25 21.59
CA GLU A 233 3.16 -16.19 21.94
C GLU A 233 3.04 -15.10 20.87
N PHE A 234 1.90 -14.40 20.87
CA PHE A 234 1.59 -13.33 19.89
C PHE A 234 2.61 -12.18 19.91
N GLU A 235 3.29 -11.93 21.04
CA GLU A 235 4.40 -10.99 21.16
C GLU A 235 5.51 -11.22 20.15
N ASN A 236 5.75 -12.48 19.78
CA ASN A 236 6.76 -12.81 18.77
C ASN A 236 6.33 -12.36 17.37
N ALA A 237 5.03 -12.41 17.07
CA ALA A 237 4.48 -11.81 15.85
C ALA A 237 4.65 -10.29 15.85
N LEU A 238 4.35 -9.61 16.95
CA LEU A 238 4.53 -8.16 17.10
C LEU A 238 6.00 -7.76 16.95
N THR A 239 6.91 -8.52 17.56
CA THR A 239 8.36 -8.31 17.45
C THR A 239 8.83 -8.45 15.99
N MET A 240 8.39 -9.48 15.29
CA MET A 240 8.70 -9.67 13.88
C MET A 240 8.08 -8.56 13.01
N MET A 241 6.86 -8.13 13.30
CA MET A 241 6.21 -7.00 12.62
C MET A 241 7.02 -5.70 12.79
N GLN A 242 7.53 -5.42 14.00
CA GLN A 242 8.39 -4.26 14.25
C GLN A 242 9.71 -4.34 13.45
N ALA A 243 10.30 -5.53 13.35
CA ALA A 243 11.47 -5.76 12.51
C ALA A 243 11.17 -5.46 11.03
N MET A 244 10.01 -5.92 10.51
CA MET A 244 9.55 -5.60 9.16
C MET A 244 9.41 -4.09 8.93
N PHE A 245 8.85 -3.35 9.87
CA PHE A 245 8.75 -1.88 9.77
C PHE A 245 10.11 -1.18 9.75
N ASN A 246 11.15 -1.77 10.34
CA ASN A 246 12.51 -1.24 10.26
C ASN A 246 13.16 -1.48 8.89
N VAL A 247 12.68 -2.46 8.13
CA VAL A 247 13.03 -2.64 6.71
C VAL A 247 12.35 -1.59 5.85
N GLY A 248 11.02 -1.43 5.99
CA GLY A 248 10.26 -0.45 5.22
C GLY A 248 8.78 -0.41 5.61
N GLY A 249 8.03 0.54 5.03
CA GLY A 249 6.58 0.62 5.15
C GLY A 249 6.05 1.31 6.41
N LYS A 250 6.90 1.89 7.27
CA LYS A 250 6.44 2.72 8.40
C LYS A 250 5.46 3.79 7.92
N GLY A 251 4.38 3.93 8.66
CA GLY A 251 3.32 4.88 8.38
C GLY A 251 2.27 4.37 7.39
N HIS A 252 2.56 3.35 6.56
CA HIS A 252 1.63 2.95 5.51
C HIS A 252 0.49 2.07 6.05
N SER A 253 0.65 0.78 6.07
CA SER A 253 -0.40 -0.16 6.50
C SER A 253 0.15 -1.54 6.81
N CYS A 254 -0.61 -2.30 7.62
CA CYS A 254 -0.45 -3.73 7.80
C CYS A 254 -1.83 -4.40 7.86
N GLY A 255 -1.85 -5.72 8.00
CA GLY A 255 -3.07 -6.49 8.16
C GLY A 255 -2.95 -7.54 9.25
N ILE A 256 -4.10 -8.07 9.66
CA ILE A 256 -4.18 -9.17 10.61
C ILE A 256 -5.40 -10.04 10.33
N TYR A 257 -5.20 -11.33 10.32
CA TYR A 257 -6.23 -12.35 10.42
C TYR A 257 -6.17 -12.95 11.81
N SER A 258 -6.95 -12.39 12.69
CA SER A 258 -7.16 -12.82 14.07
C SER A 258 -8.65 -12.80 14.39
N PHE A 259 -9.08 -13.71 15.24
CA PHE A 259 -10.41 -13.78 15.86
C PHE A 259 -10.34 -13.52 17.36
N ASP A 260 -9.19 -12.99 17.82
CA ASP A 260 -8.96 -12.50 19.16
C ASP A 260 -8.84 -10.96 19.13
N ASP A 261 -9.78 -10.27 19.76
CA ASP A 261 -9.81 -8.82 19.80
C ASP A 261 -8.65 -8.21 20.60
N ASP A 262 -8.07 -8.96 21.56
CA ASP A 262 -6.85 -8.52 22.27
C ASP A 262 -5.65 -8.48 21.33
N HIS A 263 -5.46 -9.49 20.49
CA HIS A 263 -4.41 -9.48 19.47
C HIS A 263 -4.55 -8.29 18.50
N ILE A 264 -5.78 -8.02 18.05
CA ILE A 264 -6.07 -6.89 17.16
C ILE A 264 -5.75 -5.56 17.86
N HIS A 265 -6.19 -5.41 19.12
CA HIS A 265 -5.96 -4.22 19.93
C HIS A 265 -4.44 -4.00 20.17
N ARG A 266 -3.72 -5.03 20.57
CA ARG A 266 -2.28 -4.97 20.84
C ARG A 266 -1.48 -4.59 19.58
N LEU A 267 -1.83 -5.15 18.42
CA LEU A 267 -1.25 -4.70 17.16
C LEU A 267 -1.54 -3.22 16.91
N GLY A 268 -2.77 -2.77 17.18
CA GLY A 268 -3.20 -1.37 17.05
C GLY A 268 -2.39 -0.41 17.93
N MET A 269 -2.02 -0.84 19.13
CA MET A 269 -1.26 -0.03 20.08
C MET A 269 0.23 0.08 19.74
N CYS A 270 0.81 -0.87 19.00
CA CYS A 270 2.26 -0.89 18.76
C CYS A 270 2.68 -0.67 17.31
N ALA A 271 1.80 -0.91 16.31
CA ALA A 271 2.18 -0.81 14.91
C ALA A 271 2.27 0.66 14.45
N PRO A 272 3.45 1.14 14.01
CA PRO A 272 3.60 2.51 13.52
C PRO A 272 3.10 2.63 12.07
N VAL A 273 1.80 2.41 11.88
CA VAL A 273 1.11 2.50 10.58
C VAL A 273 -0.18 3.30 10.71
N SER A 274 -0.63 3.87 9.62
CA SER A 274 -1.86 4.68 9.58
C SER A 274 -3.12 3.81 9.43
N ARG A 275 -3.01 2.56 9.05
CA ARG A 275 -4.15 1.66 8.77
C ARG A 275 -3.80 0.21 9.09
N ILE A 276 -4.71 -0.47 9.76
CA ILE A 276 -4.66 -1.92 10.01
C ILE A 276 -5.91 -2.56 9.42
N MET A 277 -5.71 -3.49 8.49
CA MET A 277 -6.80 -4.22 7.85
C MET A 277 -7.07 -5.52 8.60
N VAL A 278 -8.25 -5.64 9.19
CA VAL A 278 -8.66 -6.84 9.94
C VAL A 278 -9.50 -7.73 9.04
N ARG A 279 -9.06 -8.96 8.78
CA ARG A 279 -9.78 -10.01 8.02
C ARG A 279 -10.38 -9.54 6.70
N GLN A 280 -9.60 -8.79 5.91
CA GLN A 280 -10.02 -8.31 4.59
C GLN A 280 -8.82 -8.22 3.64
N PRO A 281 -9.02 -8.22 2.31
CA PRO A 281 -7.93 -8.04 1.36
C PRO A 281 -7.23 -6.71 1.61
N ASN A 282 -5.96 -6.75 2.01
CA ASN A 282 -5.23 -5.57 2.48
C ASN A 282 -5.24 -4.42 1.45
N ASN A 283 -4.95 -4.74 0.19
CA ASN A 283 -4.97 -3.73 -0.88
C ASN A 283 -6.34 -3.05 -1.05
N ARG A 284 -7.42 -3.84 -1.15
CA ARG A 284 -8.77 -3.31 -1.32
C ARG A 284 -9.25 -2.55 -0.08
N GLY A 285 -9.00 -3.10 1.11
CA GLY A 285 -9.36 -2.46 2.36
C GLY A 285 -8.73 -1.08 2.50
N ASN A 286 -7.42 -0.97 2.26
CA ASN A 286 -6.70 0.29 2.33
C ASN A 286 -7.18 1.34 1.32
N SER A 287 -7.62 0.92 0.15
CA SER A 287 -8.16 1.82 -0.87
C SER A 287 -9.56 2.35 -0.55
N GLY A 288 -10.14 1.92 0.55
CA GLY A 288 -11.51 2.25 0.93
C GLY A 288 -12.53 1.37 0.22
N SER A 289 -13.52 0.90 0.96
CA SER A 289 -14.61 0.09 0.43
C SER A 289 -15.94 0.38 1.14
N SER A 290 -17.04 -0.03 0.51
CA SER A 290 -18.37 0.06 1.11
C SER A 290 -18.53 -0.80 2.36
N THR A 291 -17.60 -1.74 2.61
CA THR A 291 -17.65 -2.67 3.74
C THR A 291 -16.76 -2.26 4.92
N ASN A 292 -15.94 -1.20 4.79
CA ASN A 292 -15.08 -0.77 5.89
C ASN A 292 -15.17 0.74 6.21
N GLY A 293 -16.03 1.49 5.50
CA GLY A 293 -16.30 2.90 5.79
C GLY A 293 -15.15 3.87 5.48
N MET A 294 -14.02 3.39 4.97
CA MET A 294 -12.89 4.26 4.63
C MET A 294 -13.14 4.98 3.29
N PRO A 295 -12.73 6.27 3.16
CA PRO A 295 -12.87 7.00 1.90
C PRO A 295 -12.11 6.31 0.76
N PRO A 296 -12.75 6.11 -0.43
CA PRO A 296 -12.08 5.53 -1.60
C PRO A 296 -10.92 6.40 -2.09
N THR A 297 -9.73 5.82 -2.25
CA THR A 297 -8.55 6.53 -2.75
C THR A 297 -7.49 5.58 -3.30
N SER A 298 -6.59 6.11 -4.12
CA SER A 298 -5.30 5.49 -4.44
C SER A 298 -4.11 6.25 -3.83
N SER A 299 -4.38 7.29 -3.03
CA SER A 299 -3.35 8.10 -2.35
C SER A 299 -3.56 7.98 -0.84
N MET A 300 -2.76 7.12 -0.22
CA MET A 300 -2.86 6.76 1.18
C MET A 300 -1.75 7.45 1.97
N GLY A 301 -2.11 8.42 2.81
CA GLY A 301 -1.15 9.12 3.67
C GLY A 301 -0.49 8.17 4.66
N CYS A 302 0.78 8.40 4.95
CA CYS A 302 1.58 7.55 5.83
C CYS A 302 1.92 8.24 7.17
N GLY A 303 1.35 9.42 7.43
CA GLY A 303 1.61 10.19 8.63
C GLY A 303 3.08 10.53 8.84
N THR A 304 3.41 11.07 10.00
CA THR A 304 4.79 11.44 10.34
C THR A 304 5.73 10.24 10.37
N TRP A 305 5.25 9.06 10.71
CA TRP A 305 6.04 7.81 10.65
C TRP A 305 6.58 7.50 9.25
N GLY A 306 5.79 7.83 8.20
CA GLY A 306 6.18 7.67 6.80
C GLY A 306 6.73 8.96 6.16
N GLY A 307 6.93 10.03 6.94
CA GLY A 307 7.38 11.32 6.46
C GLY A 307 6.31 12.09 5.67
N ASN A 308 5.03 11.87 6.01
CA ASN A 308 3.90 12.57 5.42
C ASN A 308 3.19 13.44 6.47
N ILE A 309 2.51 14.49 6.02
CA ILE A 309 1.71 15.38 6.89
C ILE A 309 0.30 14.82 7.16
N VAL A 310 -0.14 13.83 6.39
CA VAL A 310 -1.47 13.22 6.48
C VAL A 310 -1.33 11.72 6.71
N SER A 311 -2.13 11.18 7.64
CA SER A 311 -2.17 9.75 7.98
C SER A 311 -3.41 9.03 7.46
N GLU A 312 -4.31 9.73 6.79
CA GLU A 312 -5.57 9.20 6.28
C GLU A 312 -5.60 9.08 4.76
N ASN A 313 -6.66 8.50 4.24
CA ASN A 313 -6.93 8.43 2.81
C ASN A 313 -7.21 9.83 2.27
N ILE A 314 -6.47 10.24 1.23
CA ILE A 314 -6.70 11.52 0.55
C ILE A 314 -8.08 11.48 -0.11
N CYS A 315 -8.96 12.37 0.33
CA CYS A 315 -10.36 12.47 -0.12
C CYS A 315 -10.76 13.93 -0.36
N LEU A 316 -12.04 14.19 -0.59
CA LEU A 316 -12.56 15.50 -0.99
C LEU A 316 -12.09 16.65 -0.08
N LYS A 317 -12.07 16.46 1.24
CA LYS A 317 -11.68 17.52 2.19
C LYS A 317 -10.26 18.05 1.98
N HIS A 318 -9.36 17.25 1.40
CA HIS A 318 -7.97 17.63 1.15
C HIS A 318 -7.80 18.54 -0.08
N TYR A 319 -8.85 18.65 -0.89
CA TYR A 319 -8.91 19.54 -2.06
C TYR A 319 -9.60 20.87 -1.76
N MET A 320 -10.21 21.00 -0.57
CA MET A 320 -10.99 22.17 -0.21
C MET A 320 -10.28 23.03 0.83
N ASN A 321 -10.42 24.34 0.68
CA ASN A 321 -10.13 25.28 1.73
C ASN A 321 -11.37 25.51 2.60
N THR A 322 -11.20 25.71 3.91
CA THR A 322 -12.30 25.90 4.85
C THR A 322 -12.19 27.27 5.49
N THR A 323 -13.28 28.03 5.49
CA THR A 323 -13.40 29.31 6.20
C THR A 323 -14.21 29.11 7.48
N TRP A 324 -13.62 29.49 8.60
CA TRP A 324 -14.31 29.49 9.89
C TRP A 324 -15.07 30.79 10.11
N VAL A 325 -16.34 30.69 10.46
CA VAL A 325 -17.16 31.81 10.89
C VAL A 325 -17.45 31.61 12.38
N ALA A 326 -16.68 32.28 13.25
CA ALA A 326 -16.85 32.20 14.68
C ALA A 326 -17.84 33.29 15.15
N ARG A 327 -18.81 32.88 15.94
CA ARG A 327 -19.75 33.79 16.63
C ARG A 327 -19.52 33.71 18.12
N PRO A 328 -19.67 34.82 18.88
CA PRO A 328 -19.52 34.76 20.32
C PRO A 328 -20.56 33.83 20.94
N LEU A 329 -20.09 33.01 21.86
CA LEU A 329 -20.93 32.19 22.75
C LEU A 329 -20.90 32.78 24.17
N PRO A 330 -21.90 32.48 25.03
CA PRO A 330 -21.74 32.72 26.44
C PRO A 330 -20.47 32.06 26.97
N GLU A 331 -19.82 32.72 27.93
CA GLU A 331 -18.62 32.16 28.55
C GLU A 331 -19.00 30.89 29.31
N ASP A 332 -18.35 29.78 28.93
CA ASP A 332 -18.45 28.47 29.57
C ASP A 332 -17.04 28.05 29.98
N MET A 333 -16.54 28.76 31.01
CA MET A 333 -15.20 28.53 31.54
C MET A 333 -15.31 27.60 32.74
N PRO A 334 -14.68 26.43 32.71
CA PRO A 334 -14.67 25.54 33.86
C PRO A 334 -14.04 26.25 35.06
N SER A 335 -14.61 26.05 36.25
CA SER A 335 -14.05 26.56 37.49
C SER A 335 -12.69 25.94 37.81
N ASN A 336 -11.89 26.60 38.64
CA ASN A 336 -10.61 26.03 39.10
C ASN A 336 -10.79 24.67 39.79
N GLU A 337 -11.95 24.43 40.42
CA GLU A 337 -12.28 23.16 41.09
C GLU A 337 -12.58 22.03 40.08
N GLU A 338 -13.00 22.38 38.85
CA GLU A 338 -13.21 21.42 37.76
C GLU A 338 -11.93 21.15 36.97
N LEU A 339 -10.95 22.07 37.04
CA LEU A 339 -9.69 21.95 36.28
C LEU A 339 -8.56 21.32 37.12
N PHE A 340 -8.61 21.39 38.43
CA PHE A 340 -7.59 20.96 39.40
C PHE A 340 -8.19 20.20 40.57
#